data_23854c4385834121456cc9ee2dfbd48a
#
_entry.id   23854c4385834121456cc9ee2dfbd48a
#
_cell.length_a   1.000
_cell.length_b   1.000
_cell.length_c   1.000
_cell.angle_alpha   90.00
_cell.angle_beta   90.00
_cell.angle_gamma   90.00
#
_symmetry.space_group_name_H-M   'P 1'
#
loop_
_entity.id
_entity.type
_entity.pdbx_description
1 polymer ?
#
loop_
_entity_poly.entity_id
_entity_poly.type
_entity_poly.pdbx_seq_one_letter_code
_entity_poly.pdbx_strand_id
1 'polypeptide(L)'
;MKFATTLIAVQDMDRTLKFYKDIFNQDVVLDLGWNKVLTCGLAVQSNFDKLVGFENSSMKFKSHNMELYFETEDFDMFVELLKKHPEVELVHEAKTFPWQQRGIRIYDPDFHIIEISETMEAVGFRLFSEGKSVEEVMKITDHPSELVNGWYAHYLEEKEKI
;
A
#
# COMPACT_ATOMS: atom_id res chain seq x y z
N MET A 1 19.66 0.27 17.81
CA MET A 1 19.08 -0.65 16.79
C MET A 1 18.41 0.19 15.72
N LYS A 2 18.38 -0.28 14.48
CA LYS A 2 17.71 0.37 13.34
C LYS A 2 16.72 -0.63 12.74
N PHE A 3 15.46 -0.22 12.54
CA PHE A 3 14.54 -1.00 11.73
C PHE A 3 15.03 -1.00 10.27
N ALA A 4 15.15 -2.17 9.66
CA ALA A 4 15.74 -2.31 8.33
C ALA A 4 14.65 -2.55 7.26
N THR A 5 13.77 -3.51 7.49
CA THR A 5 12.72 -3.89 6.53
C THR A 5 11.64 -4.73 7.21
N THR A 6 10.49 -4.86 6.56
CA THR A 6 9.51 -5.91 6.79
C THR A 6 9.84 -7.10 5.89
N LEU A 7 9.76 -8.33 6.43
CA LEU A 7 9.92 -9.56 5.67
C LEU A 7 8.60 -10.33 5.69
N ILE A 8 8.15 -10.76 4.50
CA ILE A 8 7.02 -11.68 4.36
C ILE A 8 7.49 -13.06 3.93
N ALA A 9 6.87 -14.09 4.50
CA ALA A 9 7.14 -15.48 4.15
C ALA A 9 6.18 -15.92 3.04
N VAL A 10 6.74 -16.52 1.97
CA VAL A 10 5.98 -16.91 0.78
C VAL A 10 6.21 -18.38 0.41
N GLN A 11 5.20 -19.01 -0.18
CA GLN A 11 5.26 -20.40 -0.61
C GLN A 11 5.94 -20.55 -1.99
N ASP A 12 5.67 -19.62 -2.88
CA ASP A 12 6.16 -19.62 -4.27
C ASP A 12 6.74 -18.24 -4.60
N MET A 13 8.07 -18.20 -4.68
CA MET A 13 8.81 -16.97 -4.96
C MET A 13 8.43 -16.36 -6.30
N ASP A 14 8.38 -17.15 -7.37
CA ASP A 14 8.18 -16.66 -8.74
C ASP A 14 6.75 -16.10 -8.88
N ARG A 15 5.74 -16.78 -8.31
CA ARG A 15 4.35 -16.30 -8.25
C ARG A 15 4.26 -14.97 -7.50
N THR A 16 4.93 -14.84 -6.37
CA THR A 16 4.91 -13.63 -5.57
C THR A 16 5.59 -12.48 -6.28
N LEU A 17 6.79 -12.70 -6.84
CA LEU A 17 7.50 -11.66 -7.59
C LEU A 17 6.71 -11.17 -8.80
N LYS A 18 6.06 -12.09 -9.53
CA LYS A 18 5.18 -11.72 -10.64
C LYS A 18 4.03 -10.82 -10.16
N PHE A 19 3.37 -11.18 -9.06
CA PHE A 19 2.28 -10.40 -8.48
C PHE A 19 2.75 -8.97 -8.11
N TYR A 20 3.85 -8.84 -7.35
CA TYR A 20 4.36 -7.53 -6.95
C TYR A 20 4.86 -6.70 -8.15
N LYS A 21 5.33 -7.36 -9.23
CA LYS A 21 5.68 -6.67 -10.48
C LYS A 21 4.43 -6.17 -11.21
N ASP A 22 3.44 -7.03 -11.41
CA ASP A 22 2.27 -6.73 -12.23
C ASP A 22 1.35 -5.69 -11.56
N ILE A 23 1.16 -5.80 -10.24
CA ILE A 23 0.20 -4.96 -9.50
C ILE A 23 0.85 -3.67 -8.98
N PHE A 24 2.10 -3.74 -8.51
CA PHE A 24 2.77 -2.62 -7.83
C PHE A 24 4.02 -2.12 -8.55
N ASN A 25 4.35 -2.67 -9.73
CA ASN A 25 5.56 -2.36 -10.49
C ASN A 25 6.85 -2.47 -9.68
N GLN A 26 6.92 -3.45 -8.75
CA GLN A 26 8.10 -3.66 -7.92
C GLN A 26 9.07 -4.63 -8.60
N ASP A 27 10.34 -4.24 -8.68
CA ASP A 27 11.43 -5.07 -9.20
C ASP A 27 12.29 -5.62 -8.06
N VAL A 28 13.01 -6.73 -8.32
CA VAL A 28 14.00 -7.25 -7.39
C VAL A 28 15.25 -6.38 -7.47
N VAL A 29 15.65 -5.76 -6.36
CA VAL A 29 16.87 -4.96 -6.25
C VAL A 29 18.01 -5.69 -5.56
N LEU A 30 17.72 -6.76 -4.81
CA LEU A 30 18.71 -7.64 -4.21
C LEU A 30 18.21 -9.08 -4.22
N ASP A 31 19.02 -10.00 -4.74
CA ASP A 31 18.74 -11.45 -4.81
C ASP A 31 19.76 -12.22 -3.95
N LEU A 32 19.28 -12.83 -2.89
CA LEU A 32 20.06 -13.70 -1.99
C LEU A 32 19.55 -15.16 -2.02
N GLY A 33 19.00 -15.59 -3.17
CA GLY A 33 18.41 -16.92 -3.36
C GLY A 33 17.02 -17.02 -2.74
N TRP A 34 16.91 -17.59 -1.53
CA TRP A 34 15.62 -17.72 -0.83
C TRP A 34 15.05 -16.41 -0.31
N ASN A 35 15.88 -15.36 -0.23
CA ASN A 35 15.48 -14.02 0.18
C ASN A 35 15.69 -13.04 -0.98
N LYS A 36 14.70 -12.24 -1.26
CA LYS A 36 14.80 -11.17 -2.25
C LYS A 36 14.24 -9.89 -1.68
N VAL A 37 14.83 -8.76 -2.06
CA VAL A 37 14.35 -7.42 -1.66
C VAL A 37 13.80 -6.72 -2.88
N LEU A 38 12.61 -6.17 -2.73
CA LEU A 38 11.91 -5.42 -3.77
C LEU A 38 12.26 -3.93 -3.73
N THR A 39 11.96 -3.21 -4.80
CA THR A 39 12.24 -1.76 -4.97
C THR A 39 11.67 -0.92 -3.81
N CYS A 40 10.49 -1.28 -3.29
CA CYS A 40 9.87 -0.62 -2.12
C CYS A 40 10.56 -0.94 -0.78
N GLY A 41 11.57 -1.80 -0.77
CA GLY A 41 12.27 -2.24 0.44
C GLY A 41 11.65 -3.44 1.16
N LEU A 42 10.53 -4.00 0.66
CA LEU A 42 9.95 -5.22 1.20
C LEU A 42 10.87 -6.42 0.93
N ALA A 43 11.15 -7.23 1.94
CA ALA A 43 11.85 -8.49 1.79
C ALA A 43 10.85 -9.65 1.62
N VAL A 44 11.11 -10.52 0.65
CA VAL A 44 10.30 -11.72 0.36
C VAL A 44 11.15 -12.96 0.62
N GLN A 45 10.67 -13.89 1.46
CA GLN A 45 11.42 -15.05 1.90
C GLN A 45 10.67 -16.35 1.59
N SER A 46 11.25 -17.20 0.73
CA SER A 46 10.82 -18.58 0.60
C SER A 46 11.50 -19.49 1.64
N ASN A 47 10.95 -20.69 1.89
CA ASN A 47 11.47 -21.64 2.88
C ASN A 47 11.68 -21.03 4.27
N PHE A 48 10.81 -20.13 4.70
CA PHE A 48 10.93 -19.44 5.97
C PHE A 48 10.87 -20.39 7.16
N ASP A 49 10.05 -21.42 7.10
CA ASP A 49 9.95 -22.52 8.06
C ASP A 49 11.31 -23.18 8.32
N LYS A 50 12.05 -23.50 7.24
CA LYS A 50 13.39 -24.08 7.32
C LYS A 50 14.41 -23.08 7.88
N LEU A 51 14.30 -21.80 7.49
CA LEU A 51 15.21 -20.75 7.97
C LEU A 51 15.17 -20.59 9.49
N VAL A 52 13.95 -20.63 10.07
CA VAL A 52 13.75 -20.39 11.52
C VAL A 52 13.60 -21.68 12.33
N GLY A 53 13.60 -22.85 11.69
CA GLY A 53 13.45 -24.15 12.34
C GLY A 53 12.03 -24.43 12.82
N PHE A 54 11.01 -23.87 12.18
CA PHE A 54 9.60 -24.14 12.50
C PHE A 54 9.14 -25.41 11.79
N GLU A 55 8.17 -26.11 12.43
CA GLU A 55 7.39 -27.09 11.70
C GLU A 55 6.52 -26.38 10.65
N ASN A 56 6.41 -26.96 9.46
CA ASN A 56 5.67 -26.37 8.34
C ASN A 56 4.21 -26.05 8.71
N SER A 57 3.60 -26.87 9.58
CA SER A 57 2.23 -26.65 10.10
C SER A 57 2.06 -25.41 10.98
N SER A 58 3.16 -24.79 11.45
CA SER A 58 3.09 -23.59 12.30
C SER A 58 2.93 -22.30 11.50
N MET A 59 3.21 -22.31 10.19
CA MET A 59 3.01 -21.17 9.30
C MET A 59 1.52 -20.88 9.16
N LYS A 60 1.14 -19.62 9.45
CA LYS A 60 -0.25 -19.15 9.36
C LYS A 60 -0.42 -18.21 8.20
N PHE A 61 -1.08 -18.68 7.15
CA PHE A 61 -1.54 -17.84 6.05
C PHE A 61 -2.92 -17.26 6.40
N LYS A 62 -3.25 -16.08 5.84
CA LYS A 62 -4.52 -15.40 6.13
C LYS A 62 -4.71 -15.09 7.64
N SER A 63 -3.63 -14.69 8.30
CA SER A 63 -3.60 -14.46 9.74
C SER A 63 -4.38 -13.21 10.18
N HIS A 64 -4.59 -12.23 9.28
CA HIS A 64 -5.35 -11.00 9.49
C HIS A 64 -4.89 -10.12 10.67
N ASN A 65 -3.62 -10.18 11.05
CA ASN A 65 -3.05 -9.46 12.19
C ASN A 65 -1.96 -8.45 11.78
N MET A 66 -1.74 -8.27 10.48
CA MET A 66 -0.88 -7.25 9.89
C MET A 66 -1.33 -6.92 8.48
N GLU A 67 -0.92 -5.79 7.98
CA GLU A 67 -1.06 -5.41 6.58
C GLU A 67 0.19 -4.69 6.09
N LEU A 68 0.42 -4.75 4.79
CA LEU A 68 1.34 -3.89 4.06
C LEU A 68 0.54 -2.70 3.56
N TYR A 69 1.08 -1.49 3.71
CA TYR A 69 0.41 -0.27 3.33
C TYR A 69 1.13 0.37 2.14
N PHE A 70 0.39 0.62 1.07
CA PHE A 70 0.82 1.34 -0.12
C PHE A 70 -0.05 2.56 -0.35
N GLU A 71 0.55 3.64 -0.78
CA GLU A 71 -0.16 4.85 -1.21
C GLU A 71 -0.08 5.00 -2.72
N THR A 72 -1.13 5.59 -3.29
CA THR A 72 -1.17 5.98 -4.70
C THR A 72 -1.70 7.40 -4.85
N GLU A 73 -1.14 8.14 -5.81
CA GLU A 73 -1.65 9.46 -6.18
C GLU A 73 -2.88 9.34 -7.11
N ASP A 74 -2.99 8.24 -7.86
CA ASP A 74 -4.12 7.95 -8.74
C ASP A 74 -4.84 6.67 -8.32
N PHE A 75 -5.75 6.80 -7.38
CA PHE A 75 -6.53 5.69 -6.85
C PHE A 75 -7.49 5.08 -7.88
N ASP A 76 -8.05 5.92 -8.76
CA ASP A 76 -8.98 5.45 -9.80
C ASP A 76 -8.23 4.60 -10.84
N MET A 77 -7.05 5.01 -11.25
CA MET A 77 -6.19 4.22 -12.14
C MET A 77 -5.81 2.87 -11.50
N PHE A 78 -5.53 2.83 -10.20
CA PHE A 78 -5.24 1.58 -9.50
C PHE A 78 -6.46 0.65 -9.47
N VAL A 79 -7.65 1.17 -9.20
CA VAL A 79 -8.90 0.38 -9.24
C VAL A 79 -9.16 -0.18 -10.64
N GLU A 80 -8.92 0.60 -11.69
CA GLU A 80 -9.02 0.12 -13.09
C GLU A 80 -7.96 -0.94 -13.43
N LEU A 81 -6.75 -0.85 -12.84
CA LEU A 81 -5.74 -1.89 -12.97
C LEU A 81 -6.25 -3.21 -12.35
N LEU A 82 -6.79 -3.17 -11.14
CA LEU A 82 -7.30 -4.37 -10.47
C LEU A 82 -8.43 -5.07 -11.24
N LYS A 83 -9.27 -4.33 -11.97
CA LYS A 83 -10.30 -4.93 -12.85
C LYS A 83 -9.72 -5.79 -13.97
N LYS A 84 -8.46 -5.56 -14.36
CA LYS A 84 -7.74 -6.35 -15.35
C LYS A 84 -7.08 -7.59 -14.74
N HIS A 85 -7.11 -7.69 -13.41
CA HIS A 85 -6.52 -8.77 -12.62
C HIS A 85 -7.58 -9.47 -11.75
N PRO A 86 -8.58 -10.13 -12.37
CA PRO A 86 -9.69 -10.76 -11.64
C PRO A 86 -9.23 -11.93 -10.72
N GLU A 87 -8.00 -12.38 -10.87
CA GLU A 87 -7.37 -13.38 -10.00
C GLU A 87 -6.96 -12.83 -8.63
N VAL A 88 -6.93 -11.51 -8.46
CA VAL A 88 -6.58 -10.88 -7.17
C VAL A 88 -7.79 -10.90 -6.24
N GLU A 89 -7.66 -11.63 -5.13
CA GLU A 89 -8.72 -11.71 -4.12
C GLU A 89 -8.80 -10.41 -3.31
N LEU A 90 -9.99 -9.80 -3.26
CA LEU A 90 -10.24 -8.61 -2.45
C LEU A 90 -10.55 -9.01 -1.00
N VAL A 91 -10.03 -8.26 -0.02
CA VAL A 91 -10.51 -8.29 1.36
C VAL A 91 -11.83 -7.52 1.45
N HIS A 92 -11.91 -6.37 0.78
CA HIS A 92 -13.11 -5.57 0.59
C HIS A 92 -12.96 -4.66 -0.64
N GLU A 93 -14.10 -4.29 -1.22
CA GLU A 93 -14.17 -3.32 -2.30
C GLU A 93 -13.64 -1.94 -1.90
N ALA A 94 -13.33 -1.12 -2.92
CA ALA A 94 -12.95 0.28 -2.70
C ALA A 94 -14.02 1.01 -1.88
N LYS A 95 -13.61 1.75 -0.85
CA LYS A 95 -14.49 2.52 0.02
C LYS A 95 -13.83 3.82 0.47
N THR A 96 -14.65 4.78 0.87
CA THR A 96 -14.19 6.02 1.50
C THR A 96 -14.30 5.89 3.02
N PHE A 97 -13.21 6.18 3.71
CA PHE A 97 -13.16 6.20 5.18
C PHE A 97 -13.71 7.52 5.75
N PRO A 98 -14.05 7.58 7.06
CA PRO A 98 -14.59 8.81 7.67
C PRO A 98 -13.72 10.05 7.46
N TRP A 99 -12.40 9.90 7.40
CA TRP A 99 -11.44 10.99 7.12
C TRP A 99 -11.27 11.28 5.62
N GLN A 100 -12.21 10.82 4.81
CA GLN A 100 -12.33 11.06 3.36
C GLN A 100 -11.26 10.40 2.48
N GLN A 101 -10.35 9.63 3.03
CA GLN A 101 -9.42 8.81 2.26
C GLN A 101 -10.15 7.64 1.60
N ARG A 102 -9.91 7.40 0.32
CA ARG A 102 -10.37 6.20 -0.36
C ARG A 102 -9.31 5.12 -0.23
N GLY A 103 -9.74 3.89 -0.03
CA GLY A 103 -8.83 2.74 0.09
C GLY A 103 -9.50 1.43 -0.28
N ILE A 104 -8.68 0.46 -0.68
CA ILE A 104 -9.06 -0.91 -1.01
C ILE A 104 -8.07 -1.85 -0.34
N ARG A 105 -8.53 -3.02 0.11
CA ARG A 105 -7.65 -4.07 0.63
C ARG A 105 -7.75 -5.31 -0.22
N ILE A 106 -6.59 -5.85 -0.57
CA ILE A 106 -6.45 -7.06 -1.37
C ILE A 106 -5.58 -8.08 -0.62
N TYR A 107 -5.58 -9.31 -1.10
CA TYR A 107 -4.59 -10.30 -0.70
C TYR A 107 -3.48 -10.42 -1.74
N ASP A 108 -2.25 -10.62 -1.25
CA ASP A 108 -1.19 -11.15 -2.11
C ASP A 108 -1.39 -12.68 -2.30
N PRO A 109 -0.58 -13.35 -3.14
CA PRO A 109 -0.71 -14.79 -3.40
C PRO A 109 -0.59 -15.70 -2.17
N ASP A 110 -0.01 -15.21 -1.07
CA ASP A 110 0.15 -15.93 0.21
C ASP A 110 -0.76 -15.39 1.32
N PHE A 111 -1.79 -14.60 0.93
CA PHE A 111 -2.82 -14.04 1.81
C PHE A 111 -2.31 -13.03 2.86
N HIS A 112 -1.23 -12.31 2.57
CA HIS A 112 -0.92 -11.10 3.30
C HIS A 112 -1.90 -10.01 2.86
N ILE A 113 -2.43 -9.26 3.81
CA ILE A 113 -3.29 -8.11 3.51
C ILE A 113 -2.41 -6.97 2.99
N ILE A 114 -2.84 -6.38 1.90
CA ILE A 114 -2.26 -5.14 1.36
C ILE A 114 -3.36 -4.10 1.30
N GLU A 115 -3.19 -2.99 2.00
CA GLU A 115 -4.00 -1.79 1.84
C GLU A 115 -3.36 -0.90 0.79
N ILE A 116 -4.18 -0.43 -0.14
CA ILE A 116 -3.81 0.62 -1.10
C ILE A 116 -4.79 1.76 -0.90
N SER A 117 -4.26 2.94 -0.59
CA SER A 117 -5.07 4.12 -0.31
C SER A 117 -4.55 5.35 -1.04
N GLU A 118 -5.41 6.38 -1.17
CA GLU A 118 -4.97 7.70 -1.59
C GLU A 118 -3.91 8.24 -0.63
N THR A 119 -2.95 9.03 -1.12
CA THR A 119 -2.17 9.88 -0.22
C THR A 119 -3.10 10.87 0.49
N MET A 120 -2.82 11.21 1.73
CA MET A 120 -3.63 12.22 2.44
C MET A 120 -3.50 13.61 1.80
N GLU A 121 -2.42 13.88 1.10
CA GLU A 121 -2.27 15.09 0.29
C GLU A 121 -3.24 15.12 -0.89
N ALA A 122 -3.43 13.99 -1.60
CA ALA A 122 -4.43 13.89 -2.67
C ALA A 122 -5.86 14.09 -2.14
N VAL A 123 -6.16 13.59 -0.93
CA VAL A 123 -7.42 13.89 -0.23
C VAL A 123 -7.56 15.39 0.04
N GLY A 124 -6.50 16.03 0.54
CA GLY A 124 -6.45 17.47 0.77
C GLY A 124 -6.73 18.26 -0.52
N PHE A 125 -6.04 17.90 -1.62
CA PHE A 125 -6.23 18.54 -2.93
C PHE A 125 -7.67 18.45 -3.42
N ARG A 126 -8.30 17.29 -3.29
CA ARG A 126 -9.70 17.10 -3.65
C ARG A 126 -10.62 18.00 -2.82
N LEU A 127 -10.45 18.04 -1.50
CA LEU A 127 -11.24 18.87 -0.60
C LEU A 127 -11.05 20.38 -0.87
N PHE A 128 -9.82 20.82 -1.17
CA PHE A 128 -9.54 22.21 -1.57
C PHE A 128 -10.20 22.56 -2.91
N SER A 129 -10.19 21.63 -3.87
CA SER A 129 -10.87 21.83 -5.15
C SER A 129 -12.40 21.93 -5.02
N GLU A 130 -12.98 21.33 -3.97
CA GLU A 130 -14.37 21.45 -3.56
C GLU A 130 -14.67 22.77 -2.81
N GLY A 131 -13.65 23.61 -2.59
CA GLY A 131 -13.76 24.90 -1.92
C GLY A 131 -13.67 24.85 -0.39
N LYS A 132 -13.19 23.75 0.20
CA LYS A 132 -12.98 23.66 1.66
C LYS A 132 -11.81 24.52 2.10
N SER A 133 -11.96 25.16 3.26
CA SER A 133 -10.87 25.88 3.91
C SER A 133 -9.88 24.92 4.58
N VAL A 134 -8.68 25.44 4.90
CA VAL A 134 -7.67 24.68 5.66
C VAL A 134 -8.24 24.13 6.96
N GLU A 135 -9.01 24.96 7.71
CA GLU A 135 -9.62 24.57 8.98
C GLU A 135 -10.66 23.47 8.80
N GLU A 136 -11.43 23.49 7.71
CA GLU A 136 -12.38 22.42 7.40
C GLU A 136 -11.66 21.13 7.06
N VAL A 137 -10.60 21.18 6.23
CA VAL A 137 -9.80 20.01 5.88
C VAL A 137 -9.14 19.40 7.10
N MET A 138 -8.57 20.21 8.01
CA MET A 138 -8.03 19.72 9.29
C MET A 138 -9.06 18.94 10.10
N LYS A 139 -10.30 19.45 10.19
CA LYS A 139 -11.37 18.77 10.94
C LYS A 139 -11.84 17.48 10.27
N ILE A 140 -11.90 17.45 8.94
CA ILE A 140 -12.34 16.29 8.16
C ILE A 140 -11.31 15.17 8.23
N THR A 141 -10.03 15.51 8.08
CA THR A 141 -8.94 14.54 7.94
C THR A 141 -8.29 14.16 9.28
N ASP A 142 -8.60 14.89 10.35
CA ASP A 142 -7.96 14.78 11.68
C ASP A 142 -6.43 14.93 11.63
N HIS A 143 -5.93 15.82 10.73
CA HIS A 143 -4.50 16.06 10.56
C HIS A 143 -4.08 17.41 11.14
N PRO A 144 -2.84 17.54 11.67
CA PRO A 144 -2.34 18.77 12.24
C PRO A 144 -2.18 19.87 11.20
N SER A 145 -2.33 21.11 11.64
CA SER A 145 -2.31 22.31 10.79
C SER A 145 -1.06 22.43 9.92
N GLU A 146 0.09 22.02 10.43
CA GLU A 146 1.37 22.08 9.72
C GLU A 146 1.33 21.26 8.42
N LEU A 147 0.82 20.01 8.48
CA LEU A 147 0.67 19.17 7.32
C LEU A 147 -0.36 19.71 6.34
N VAL A 148 -1.55 20.10 6.84
CA VAL A 148 -2.64 20.58 5.97
C VAL A 148 -2.28 21.90 5.29
N ASN A 149 -1.55 22.80 5.96
CA ASN A 149 -1.02 24.02 5.32
C ASN A 149 0.02 23.67 4.25
N GLY A 150 0.86 22.65 4.47
CA GLY A 150 1.80 22.16 3.45
C GLY A 150 1.07 21.67 2.20
N TRP A 151 0.03 20.86 2.35
CA TRP A 151 -0.82 20.41 1.23
C TRP A 151 -1.50 21.57 0.51
N TYR A 152 -1.98 22.57 1.25
CA TYR A 152 -2.63 23.74 0.65
C TYR A 152 -1.66 24.57 -0.17
N ALA A 153 -0.43 24.80 0.33
CA ALA A 153 0.59 25.52 -0.41
C ALA A 153 0.93 24.79 -1.72
N HIS A 154 1.14 23.48 -1.67
CA HIS A 154 1.41 22.68 -2.87
C HIS A 154 0.21 22.65 -3.84
N TYR A 155 -1.02 22.56 -3.32
CA TYR A 155 -2.24 22.67 -4.14
C TYR A 155 -2.29 23.99 -4.93
N LEU A 156 -1.92 25.13 -4.32
CA LEU A 156 -1.89 26.42 -5.00
C LEU A 156 -0.82 26.46 -6.10
N GLU A 157 0.38 25.90 -5.82
CA GLU A 157 1.46 25.80 -6.82
C GLU A 157 1.05 24.96 -8.05
N GLU A 158 0.39 23.82 -7.83
CA GLU A 158 -0.11 22.99 -8.94
C GLU A 158 -1.21 23.69 -9.75
N LYS A 159 -2.08 24.46 -9.09
CA LYS A 159 -3.14 25.22 -9.76
C LYS A 159 -2.61 26.36 -10.65
N GLU A 160 -1.45 26.95 -10.32
CA GLU A 160 -0.81 28.00 -11.14
C GLU A 160 -0.13 27.45 -12.40
N LYS A 161 0.10 26.13 -12.50
CA LYS A 161 0.74 25.47 -13.64
C LYS A 161 -0.25 25.10 -14.76
N ILE A 162 -1.55 25.18 -14.49
CA ILE A 162 -2.65 24.85 -15.42
C ILE A 162 -3.19 26.10 -16.10
#